data_f78cac613745fb002baf4b50ffd6716b
#
_entry.id   f78cac613745fb002baf4b50ffd6716b
#
_cell.length_a   1.000
_cell.length_b   1.000
_cell.length_c   1.000
_cell.angle_alpha   90.00
_cell.angle_beta   90.00
_cell.angle_gamma   90.00
#
_symmetry.space_group_name_H-M   'P 1'
#
loop_
_entity.id
_entity.type
_entity.pdbx_description
1 polymer ?
#
loop_
_entity_poly.entity_id
_entity_poly.type
_entity_poly.pdbx_seq_one_letter_code
_entity_poly.pdbx_strand_id
1 'polypeptide(L)'
;MFLILSGEGAADIGIENDKVGPMTKLIDSWIARRIGYSLIDTNSYTIIPKQQLTDRAKQIKPLSRKGKKQQSETRYFYKNARALALLAHQKRKEIGDNIPLILVLFRDADGTASSDRGEWEDKMRSILTGFEVEQILTGVPMIPNPKSEAWVLCALRNKYQHCAKLEDESGNDRSPNPLKQQLENHLGETGTGILLNDKIDAGEIDIDRIKDMPSLTAFKQRLDEVLAGLSQ
;
A
#
# COMPACT_ATOMS: atom_id res chain seq x y z
N MET A 1 3.88 6.24 -18.10
CA MET A 1 4.13 5.62 -16.78
C MET A 1 3.02 4.61 -16.50
N PHE A 2 3.29 3.51 -15.83
CA PHE A 2 2.32 2.47 -15.54
C PHE A 2 2.43 2.00 -14.08
N LEU A 3 1.28 1.86 -13.40
CA LEU A 3 1.19 1.46 -11.99
C LEU A 3 0.82 -0.02 -11.88
N ILE A 4 1.63 -0.80 -11.18
CA ILE A 4 1.32 -2.18 -10.80
C ILE A 4 1.19 -2.24 -9.30
N LEU A 5 0.05 -2.68 -8.80
CA LEU A 5 -0.18 -2.78 -7.37
C LEU A 5 -0.78 -4.12 -6.99
N SER A 6 -0.51 -4.51 -5.76
CA SER A 6 -1.12 -5.66 -5.11
C SER A 6 -1.22 -5.43 -3.62
N GLY A 7 -2.18 -6.06 -2.99
CA GLY A 7 -2.37 -5.88 -1.56
C GLY A 7 -3.33 -6.89 -0.96
N GLU A 8 -3.63 -6.71 0.30
CA GLU A 8 -4.72 -7.39 0.97
C GLU A 8 -5.96 -6.48 0.97
N GLY A 9 -7.12 -7.13 0.88
CA GLY A 9 -8.40 -6.42 0.85
C GLY A 9 -8.78 -5.94 -0.56
N ALA A 10 -9.68 -6.68 -1.22
CA ALA A 10 -10.30 -6.21 -2.46
C ALA A 10 -11.12 -4.92 -2.23
N ALA A 11 -11.58 -4.69 -1.00
CA ALA A 11 -12.26 -3.47 -0.62
C ALA A 11 -11.32 -2.25 -0.59
N ASP A 12 -10.04 -2.45 -0.26
CA ASP A 12 -9.06 -1.38 -0.12
C ASP A 12 -8.41 -0.99 -1.44
N ILE A 13 -7.92 -1.97 -2.20
CA ILE A 13 -7.21 -1.70 -3.45
C ILE A 13 -8.08 -1.88 -4.70
N GLY A 14 -9.20 -2.59 -4.60
CA GLY A 14 -10.06 -2.91 -5.73
C GLY A 14 -9.81 -4.29 -6.32
N ILE A 15 -10.46 -4.53 -7.44
CA ILE A 15 -10.37 -5.76 -8.24
C ILE A 15 -9.94 -5.37 -9.64
N GLU A 16 -9.12 -6.19 -10.27
CA GLU A 16 -8.64 -5.95 -11.63
C GLU A 16 -9.79 -5.65 -12.60
N ASN A 17 -9.65 -4.56 -13.32
CA ASN A 17 -10.55 -4.08 -14.39
C ASN A 17 -12.02 -3.77 -14.00
N ASP A 18 -12.39 -3.82 -12.73
CA ASP A 18 -13.81 -3.67 -12.36
C ASP A 18 -14.05 -2.55 -11.34
N LYS A 19 -13.35 -2.56 -10.23
CA LYS A 19 -13.54 -1.57 -9.16
C LYS A 19 -12.21 -1.14 -8.56
N VAL A 20 -11.90 0.12 -8.72
CA VAL A 20 -10.78 0.75 -8.03
C VAL A 20 -11.14 0.94 -6.56
N GLY A 21 -10.27 0.50 -5.66
CA GLY A 21 -10.47 0.71 -4.23
C GLY A 21 -9.91 2.05 -3.75
N PRO A 22 -10.30 2.49 -2.54
CA PRO A 22 -9.91 3.81 -2.02
C PRO A 22 -8.40 4.00 -1.90
N MET A 23 -7.64 2.97 -1.50
CA MET A 23 -6.18 3.08 -1.41
C MET A 23 -5.55 3.28 -2.79
N THR A 24 -6.06 2.63 -3.83
CA THR A 24 -5.59 2.84 -5.21
C THR A 24 -5.91 4.25 -5.68
N LYS A 25 -7.09 4.79 -5.37
CA LYS A 25 -7.42 6.20 -5.67
C LYS A 25 -6.51 7.18 -4.94
N LEU A 26 -6.17 6.94 -3.68
CA LEU A 26 -5.22 7.78 -2.94
C LEU A 26 -3.83 7.78 -3.57
N ILE A 27 -3.34 6.61 -4.02
CA ILE A 27 -2.08 6.50 -4.74
C ILE A 27 -2.14 7.31 -6.03
N ASP A 28 -3.18 7.10 -6.82
CA ASP A 28 -3.34 7.78 -8.11
C ASP A 28 -3.46 9.29 -7.95
N SER A 29 -4.24 9.78 -6.99
CA SER A 29 -4.37 11.21 -6.71
C SER A 29 -3.03 11.85 -6.33
N TRP A 30 -2.18 11.13 -5.57
CA TRP A 30 -0.83 11.59 -5.24
C TRP A 30 0.07 11.65 -6.46
N ILE A 31 0.03 10.63 -7.32
CA ILE A 31 0.79 10.57 -8.58
C ILE A 31 0.32 11.67 -9.53
N ALA A 32 -0.99 11.77 -9.76
CA ALA A 32 -1.58 12.70 -10.72
C ALA A 32 -1.20 14.17 -10.45
N ARG A 33 -1.13 14.58 -9.18
CA ARG A 33 -0.67 15.92 -8.80
C ARG A 33 0.79 16.21 -9.18
N ARG A 34 1.61 15.18 -9.38
CA ARG A 34 3.04 15.32 -9.68
C ARG A 34 3.36 15.18 -11.16
N ILE A 35 2.62 14.32 -11.85
CA ILE A 35 2.84 14.08 -13.30
C ILE A 35 1.82 14.78 -14.21
N GLY A 36 0.75 15.35 -13.61
CA GLY A 36 -0.26 16.14 -14.33
C GLY A 36 -1.40 15.34 -14.94
N TYR A 37 -1.48 14.02 -14.73
CA TYR A 37 -2.59 13.17 -15.22
C TYR A 37 -2.79 11.94 -14.32
N SER A 38 -4.04 11.41 -14.30
CA SER A 38 -4.41 10.21 -13.58
C SER A 38 -4.02 8.95 -14.36
N LEU A 39 -3.39 8.00 -13.69
CA LEU A 39 -3.10 6.68 -14.27
C LEU A 39 -4.36 5.80 -14.35
N ILE A 40 -5.33 6.04 -13.46
CA ILE A 40 -6.64 5.37 -13.50
C ILE A 40 -7.41 5.83 -14.74
N ASP A 41 -7.55 7.13 -14.95
CA ASP A 41 -8.30 7.69 -16.09
C ASP A 41 -7.69 7.32 -17.44
N THR A 42 -6.37 7.18 -17.49
CA THR A 42 -5.65 6.74 -18.70
C THR A 42 -5.55 5.22 -18.82
N ASN A 43 -6.19 4.46 -17.93
CA ASN A 43 -6.11 3.00 -17.87
C ASN A 43 -4.66 2.47 -17.86
N SER A 44 -3.76 3.22 -17.19
CA SER A 44 -2.32 2.93 -17.09
C SER A 44 -1.98 2.29 -15.75
N TYR A 45 -2.78 1.33 -15.33
CA TYR A 45 -2.57 0.58 -14.09
C TYR A 45 -3.04 -0.87 -14.22
N THR A 46 -2.61 -1.71 -13.28
CA THR A 46 -3.16 -3.06 -13.09
C THR A 46 -3.08 -3.45 -11.61
N ILE A 47 -4.11 -4.14 -11.14
CA ILE A 47 -4.18 -4.69 -9.79
C ILE A 47 -3.91 -6.18 -9.88
N ILE A 48 -2.82 -6.63 -9.27
CA ILE A 48 -2.51 -8.06 -9.15
C ILE A 48 -3.32 -8.64 -7.99
N PRO A 49 -4.21 -9.62 -8.25
CA PRO A 49 -5.04 -10.22 -7.21
C PRO A 49 -4.20 -10.84 -6.08
N LYS A 50 -4.68 -10.72 -4.83
CA LYS A 50 -4.02 -11.31 -3.64
C LYS A 50 -3.70 -12.79 -3.82
N GLN A 51 -4.62 -13.54 -4.44
CA GLN A 51 -4.42 -14.96 -4.68
C GLN A 51 -3.22 -15.23 -5.60
N GLN A 52 -3.14 -14.52 -6.73
CA GLN A 52 -2.03 -14.65 -7.67
C GLN A 52 -0.69 -14.28 -7.02
N LEU A 53 -0.66 -13.20 -6.23
CA LEU A 53 0.52 -12.81 -5.46
C LEU A 53 0.94 -13.90 -4.48
N THR A 54 -0.02 -14.46 -3.74
CA THR A 54 0.22 -15.51 -2.74
C THR A 54 0.76 -16.78 -3.38
N ASP A 55 0.18 -17.21 -4.49
CA ASP A 55 0.61 -18.43 -5.19
C ASP A 55 2.01 -18.25 -5.80
N ARG A 56 2.31 -17.06 -6.32
CA ARG A 56 3.67 -16.73 -6.76
C ARG A 56 4.66 -16.72 -5.60
N ALA A 57 4.29 -16.13 -4.45
CA ALA A 57 5.14 -16.08 -3.27
C ALA A 57 5.48 -17.47 -2.69
N LYS A 58 4.55 -18.45 -2.77
CA LYS A 58 4.80 -19.85 -2.37
C LYS A 58 5.88 -20.53 -3.21
N GLN A 59 6.03 -20.15 -4.47
CA GLN A 59 7.04 -20.69 -5.39
C GLN A 59 8.45 -20.16 -5.10
N ILE A 60 8.55 -19.04 -4.37
CA ILE A 60 9.84 -18.42 -4.03
C ILE A 60 10.50 -19.23 -2.92
N LYS A 61 11.64 -19.84 -3.23
CA LYS A 61 12.42 -20.60 -2.26
C LYS A 61 12.87 -19.67 -1.13
N PRO A 62 12.76 -20.11 0.15
CA PRO A 62 13.33 -19.34 1.26
C PRO A 62 14.84 -19.17 1.04
N LEU A 63 15.38 -18.02 1.42
CA LEU A 63 16.82 -17.84 1.51
C LEU A 63 17.31 -18.67 2.70
N SER A 64 17.62 -19.93 2.46
CA SER A 64 18.13 -20.86 3.46
C SER A 64 19.63 -20.66 3.60
N ARG A 65 20.07 -19.97 4.64
CA ARG A 65 21.43 -20.08 5.15
C ARG A 65 21.42 -21.02 6.34
N LYS A 66 21.97 -22.23 6.18
CA LYS A 66 22.11 -23.20 7.26
C LYS A 66 22.73 -22.52 8.50
N GLY A 67 22.06 -22.61 9.64
CA GLY A 67 22.60 -22.20 10.95
C GLY A 67 22.46 -20.74 11.35
N LYS A 68 21.82 -19.85 10.58
CA LYS A 68 21.59 -18.47 10.95
C LYS A 68 20.09 -18.18 11.11
N LYS A 69 19.71 -17.43 12.17
CA LYS A 69 18.36 -16.86 12.27
C LYS A 69 18.09 -16.03 11.00
N GLN A 70 16.88 -16.14 10.47
CA GLN A 70 16.44 -15.33 9.35
C GLN A 70 16.51 -13.86 9.75
N GLN A 71 17.18 -13.04 8.94
CA GLN A 71 17.27 -11.59 9.15
C GLN A 71 15.87 -10.96 9.00
N SER A 72 15.62 -9.84 9.67
CA SER A 72 14.32 -9.14 9.61
C SER A 72 13.93 -8.76 8.18
N GLU A 73 14.91 -8.36 7.36
CA GLU A 73 14.72 -7.98 5.96
C GLU A 73 14.16 -9.11 5.07
N THR A 74 14.31 -10.37 5.48
CA THR A 74 13.82 -11.53 4.70
C THR A 74 12.59 -12.20 5.30
N ARG A 75 12.00 -11.57 6.32
CA ARG A 75 10.73 -11.95 6.96
C ARG A 75 9.56 -11.19 6.36
N TYR A 76 8.47 -11.17 7.06
CA TYR A 76 7.26 -10.39 6.80
C TYR A 76 6.83 -10.46 5.32
N PHE A 77 6.85 -9.35 4.63
CA PHE A 77 6.35 -9.19 3.27
C PHE A 77 7.40 -9.39 2.18
N TYR A 78 8.62 -9.78 2.52
CA TYR A 78 9.72 -9.99 1.58
C TYR A 78 9.35 -10.85 0.37
N LYS A 79 8.73 -12.03 0.61
CA LYS A 79 8.32 -12.92 -0.47
C LYS A 79 7.21 -12.32 -1.34
N ASN A 80 6.32 -11.55 -0.73
CA ASN A 80 5.24 -10.87 -1.46
C ASN A 80 5.80 -9.78 -2.39
N ALA A 81 6.78 -9.01 -1.92
CA ALA A 81 7.46 -8.00 -2.74
C ALA A 81 8.21 -8.65 -3.91
N ARG A 82 8.95 -9.73 -3.68
CA ARG A 82 9.58 -10.51 -4.75
C ARG A 82 8.57 -11.07 -5.74
N ALA A 83 7.45 -11.61 -5.25
CA ALA A 83 6.39 -12.15 -6.10
C ALA A 83 5.81 -11.06 -7.00
N LEU A 84 5.51 -9.87 -6.43
CA LEU A 84 5.02 -8.73 -7.19
C LEU A 84 6.03 -8.27 -8.25
N ALA A 85 7.30 -8.17 -7.89
CA ALA A 85 8.37 -7.83 -8.83
C ALA A 85 8.47 -8.82 -10.00
N LEU A 86 8.42 -10.12 -9.72
CA LEU A 86 8.45 -11.15 -10.76
C LEU A 86 7.22 -11.11 -11.68
N LEU A 87 6.04 -10.83 -11.13
CA LEU A 87 4.82 -10.62 -11.92
C LEU A 87 4.92 -9.34 -12.77
N ALA A 88 5.51 -8.27 -12.22
CA ALA A 88 5.74 -7.04 -12.94
C ALA A 88 6.72 -7.22 -14.11
N HIS A 89 7.78 -8.03 -13.95
CA HIS A 89 8.66 -8.38 -15.07
C HIS A 89 7.94 -9.13 -16.19
N GLN A 90 6.96 -9.98 -15.85
CA GLN A 90 6.13 -10.61 -16.87
C GLN A 90 5.22 -9.60 -17.55
N LYS A 91 4.56 -8.73 -16.78
CA LYS A 91 3.65 -7.70 -17.29
C LYS A 91 4.38 -6.65 -18.15
N ARG A 92 5.63 -6.33 -17.84
CA ARG A 92 6.48 -5.42 -18.63
C ARG A 92 6.57 -5.84 -20.11
N LYS A 93 6.62 -7.13 -20.39
CA LYS A 93 6.66 -7.65 -21.77
C LYS A 93 5.40 -7.33 -22.56
N GLU A 94 4.26 -7.17 -21.88
CA GLU A 94 2.97 -6.82 -22.49
C GLU A 94 2.83 -5.30 -22.64
N ILE A 95 3.31 -4.53 -21.65
CA ILE A 95 3.18 -3.07 -21.61
C ILE A 95 4.21 -2.40 -22.55
N GLY A 96 5.42 -2.96 -22.62
CA GLY A 96 6.58 -2.40 -23.33
C GLY A 96 7.71 -2.01 -22.40
N ASP A 97 8.93 -2.34 -22.79
CA ASP A 97 10.13 -2.18 -21.94
C ASP A 97 10.45 -0.72 -21.61
N ASN A 98 10.07 0.22 -22.48
CA ASN A 98 10.37 1.64 -22.34
C ASN A 98 9.37 2.39 -21.44
N ILE A 99 8.31 1.73 -20.97
CA ILE A 99 7.32 2.38 -20.11
C ILE A 99 7.79 2.32 -18.65
N PRO A 100 7.99 3.47 -17.98
CA PRO A 100 8.36 3.49 -16.57
C PRO A 100 7.28 2.81 -15.72
N LEU A 101 7.71 1.91 -14.83
CA LEU A 101 6.84 1.18 -13.93
C LEU A 101 6.99 1.67 -12.49
N ILE A 102 5.87 1.83 -11.80
CA ILE A 102 5.80 1.99 -10.34
C ILE A 102 5.14 0.73 -9.78
N LEU A 103 5.76 0.11 -8.79
CA LEU A 103 5.19 -1.03 -8.08
C LEU A 103 4.79 -0.63 -6.68
N VAL A 104 3.54 -0.87 -6.30
CA VAL A 104 3.08 -0.63 -4.93
C VAL A 104 2.62 -1.94 -4.29
N LEU A 105 3.20 -2.27 -3.14
CA LEU A 105 2.74 -3.36 -2.30
C LEU A 105 2.05 -2.79 -1.06
N PHE A 106 0.71 -2.92 -1.03
CA PHE A 106 -0.13 -2.52 0.09
C PHE A 106 -0.26 -3.65 1.11
N ARG A 107 -0.01 -3.37 2.38
CA ARG A 107 -0.19 -4.27 3.53
C ARG A 107 -0.47 -3.47 4.78
N ASP A 108 -1.49 -3.83 5.53
CA ASP A 108 -1.64 -3.31 6.88
C ASP A 108 -0.51 -3.79 7.79
N ALA A 109 -0.02 -2.93 8.66
CA ALA A 109 1.03 -3.28 9.60
C ALA A 109 0.59 -4.37 10.58
N ASP A 110 -0.70 -4.41 10.89
CA ASP A 110 -1.31 -5.34 11.84
C ASP A 110 -1.63 -6.74 11.26
N GLY A 111 -1.53 -6.90 9.95
CA GLY A 111 -1.88 -8.15 9.23
C GLY A 111 -0.91 -9.31 9.47
N THR A 112 0.10 -9.17 10.30
CA THR A 112 0.99 -10.23 10.77
C THR A 112 0.76 -10.48 12.26
N ALA A 113 0.80 -11.72 12.70
CA ALA A 113 0.45 -12.19 14.06
C ALA A 113 1.27 -11.58 15.22
N SER A 114 2.16 -10.66 14.97
CA SER A 114 2.93 -9.94 15.96
C SER A 114 2.40 -8.52 16.12
N SER A 115 1.90 -8.23 17.30
CA SER A 115 1.40 -6.92 17.71
C SER A 115 2.51 -5.93 18.06
N ASP A 116 3.76 -6.20 17.68
CA ASP A 116 4.90 -5.43 18.13
C ASP A 116 5.16 -4.26 17.14
N ARG A 117 4.93 -3.04 17.62
CA ARG A 117 5.06 -1.80 16.81
C ARG A 117 6.50 -1.58 16.33
N GLY A 118 7.51 -2.08 17.04
CA GLY A 118 8.91 -2.02 16.62
C GLY A 118 9.22 -2.75 15.32
N GLU A 119 8.27 -3.53 14.79
CA GLU A 119 8.42 -4.28 13.55
C GLU A 119 7.92 -3.55 12.30
N TRP A 120 7.32 -2.34 12.41
CA TRP A 120 6.84 -1.62 11.23
C TRP A 120 7.97 -1.26 10.27
N GLU A 121 9.08 -0.75 10.79
CA GLU A 121 10.28 -0.46 9.97
C GLU A 121 10.87 -1.72 9.34
N ASP A 122 10.86 -2.84 10.07
CA ASP A 122 11.30 -4.13 9.54
C ASP A 122 10.39 -4.61 8.40
N LYS A 123 9.09 -4.38 8.51
CA LYS A 123 8.11 -4.66 7.43
C LYS A 123 8.40 -3.82 6.19
N MET A 124 8.62 -2.51 6.36
CA MET A 124 9.03 -1.61 5.29
C MET A 124 10.32 -2.09 4.62
N ARG A 125 11.35 -2.36 5.41
CA ARG A 125 12.64 -2.85 4.93
C ARG A 125 12.52 -4.19 4.19
N SER A 126 11.68 -5.10 4.70
CA SER A 126 11.47 -6.40 4.05
C SER A 126 10.86 -6.28 2.65
N ILE A 127 9.96 -5.33 2.42
CA ILE A 127 9.40 -5.05 1.09
C ILE A 127 10.46 -4.48 0.18
N LEU A 128 11.20 -3.46 0.62
CA LEU A 128 12.26 -2.83 -0.17
C LEU A 128 13.32 -3.86 -0.59
N THR A 129 13.82 -4.66 0.37
CA THR A 129 14.77 -5.73 0.09
C THR A 129 14.20 -6.76 -0.90
N GLY A 130 12.92 -7.08 -0.80
CA GLY A 130 12.26 -7.98 -1.75
C GLY A 130 12.21 -7.42 -3.18
N PHE A 131 11.98 -6.14 -3.34
CA PHE A 131 12.02 -5.45 -4.63
C PHE A 131 13.46 -5.36 -5.18
N GLU A 132 14.41 -4.97 -4.35
CA GLU A 132 15.83 -4.82 -4.72
C GLU A 132 16.44 -6.13 -5.24
N VAL A 133 16.15 -7.27 -4.60
CA VAL A 133 16.62 -8.59 -5.04
C VAL A 133 16.17 -8.93 -6.46
N GLU A 134 14.99 -8.46 -6.85
CA GLU A 134 14.46 -8.62 -8.21
C GLU A 134 14.77 -7.40 -9.11
N GLN A 135 15.70 -6.52 -8.70
CA GLN A 135 16.16 -5.34 -9.46
C GLN A 135 15.06 -4.31 -9.77
N ILE A 136 14.05 -4.24 -8.93
CA ILE A 136 13.00 -3.22 -9.01
C ILE A 136 13.33 -2.08 -8.03
N LEU A 137 13.88 -0.99 -8.55
CA LEU A 137 14.19 0.20 -7.75
C LEU A 137 12.99 1.14 -7.56
N THR A 138 11.94 0.95 -8.35
CA THR A 138 10.70 1.74 -8.34
C THR A 138 9.60 1.13 -7.46
N GLY A 139 10.00 0.25 -6.54
CA GLY A 139 9.11 -0.37 -5.58
C GLY A 139 8.79 0.55 -4.41
N VAL A 140 7.52 0.62 -4.06
CA VAL A 140 6.97 1.47 -2.99
C VAL A 140 6.20 0.60 -1.99
N PRO A 141 6.70 0.45 -0.77
CA PRO A 141 5.91 -0.11 0.32
C PRO A 141 4.79 0.86 0.72
N MET A 142 3.57 0.37 0.82
CA MET A 142 2.44 1.09 1.38
C MET A 142 1.96 0.32 2.61
N ILE A 143 2.43 0.73 3.79
CA ILE A 143 2.14 0.04 5.05
C ILE A 143 1.51 1.00 6.04
N PRO A 144 0.17 1.17 6.01
CA PRO A 144 -0.54 1.90 7.05
C PRO A 144 -0.29 1.29 8.44
N ASN A 145 -0.10 2.14 9.42
CA ASN A 145 0.07 1.72 10.81
C ASN A 145 -1.07 2.27 11.67
N PRO A 146 -1.81 1.41 12.38
CA PRO A 146 -1.80 -0.05 12.27
C PRO A 146 -2.52 -0.54 11.01
N LYS A 147 -3.48 0.23 10.47
CA LYS A 147 -4.34 -0.11 9.33
C LYS A 147 -4.69 1.12 8.48
N SER A 148 -5.17 0.87 7.25
CA SER A 148 -5.62 1.90 6.31
C SER A 148 -6.73 2.80 6.87
N GLU A 149 -7.60 2.30 7.74
CA GLU A 149 -8.63 3.09 8.40
C GLU A 149 -8.06 4.25 9.22
N ALA A 150 -6.85 4.11 9.77
CA ALA A 150 -6.20 5.20 10.50
C ALA A 150 -5.94 6.42 9.58
N TRP A 151 -5.49 6.19 8.35
CA TRP A 151 -5.26 7.26 7.38
C TRP A 151 -6.55 7.98 7.00
N VAL A 152 -7.61 7.21 6.77
CA VAL A 152 -8.93 7.73 6.39
C VAL A 152 -9.59 8.48 7.56
N LEU A 153 -9.53 7.94 8.78
CA LEU A 153 -10.06 8.60 9.98
C LEU A 153 -9.35 9.90 10.30
N CYS A 154 -8.08 10.05 9.92
CA CYS A 154 -7.38 11.32 10.05
C CYS A 154 -8.10 12.45 9.30
N ALA A 155 -8.54 12.20 8.07
CA ALA A 155 -9.30 13.17 7.30
C ALA A 155 -10.72 13.35 7.84
N LEU A 156 -11.46 12.28 7.99
CA LEU A 156 -12.90 12.32 8.25
C LEU A 156 -13.23 12.71 9.69
N ARG A 157 -12.70 11.94 10.66
CA ARG A 157 -13.00 12.14 12.08
C ARG A 157 -12.18 13.27 12.69
N ASN A 158 -10.89 13.28 12.42
CA ASN A 158 -9.93 14.17 13.07
C ASN A 158 -9.75 15.50 12.33
N LYS A 159 -10.38 15.68 11.16
CA LYS A 159 -10.23 16.91 10.34
C LYS A 159 -8.76 17.29 10.15
N TYR A 160 -7.92 16.29 9.90
CA TYR A 160 -6.46 16.42 9.68
C TYR A 160 -5.67 16.88 10.91
N GLN A 161 -6.18 16.67 12.14
CA GLN A 161 -5.50 17.06 13.37
C GLN A 161 -5.19 15.85 14.24
N HIS A 162 -4.03 15.89 14.90
CA HIS A 162 -3.60 14.84 15.83
C HIS A 162 -3.61 13.43 15.23
N CYS A 163 -3.28 13.30 13.96
CA CYS A 163 -3.39 12.05 13.21
C CYS A 163 -2.38 10.99 13.66
N ALA A 164 -1.22 11.40 14.17
CA ALA A 164 -0.23 10.48 14.72
C ALA A 164 -0.80 9.57 15.82
N LYS A 165 -1.75 10.06 16.59
CA LYS A 165 -2.41 9.26 17.66
C LYS A 165 -3.21 8.08 17.12
N LEU A 166 -3.66 8.12 15.87
CA LEU A 166 -4.36 7.02 15.23
C LEU A 166 -3.43 5.82 14.97
N GLU A 167 -2.13 6.10 14.78
CA GLU A 167 -1.13 5.05 14.66
C GLU A 167 -0.83 4.34 15.99
N ASP A 168 -1.27 4.93 17.11
CA ASP A 168 -1.18 4.35 18.45
C ASP A 168 -2.39 3.48 18.82
N GLU A 169 -3.44 3.49 18.04
CA GLU A 169 -4.62 2.67 18.28
C GLU A 169 -4.37 1.20 17.91
N SER A 170 -5.22 0.32 18.45
CA SER A 170 -5.11 -1.11 18.14
C SER A 170 -5.64 -1.41 16.74
N GLY A 171 -4.84 -2.06 15.90
CA GLY A 171 -5.31 -2.61 14.62
C GLY A 171 -6.13 -3.89 14.75
N ASN A 172 -6.27 -4.45 15.96
CA ASN A 172 -7.03 -5.66 16.16
C ASN A 172 -8.54 -5.40 16.08
N ASP A 173 -9.21 -6.03 15.10
CA ASP A 173 -10.68 -5.92 14.93
C ASP A 173 -11.50 -6.43 16.12
N ARG A 174 -10.87 -7.16 17.04
CA ARG A 174 -11.49 -7.62 18.29
C ARG A 174 -11.20 -6.71 19.49
N SER A 175 -10.51 -5.58 19.27
CA SER A 175 -10.30 -4.59 20.34
C SER A 175 -11.65 -3.96 20.76
N PRO A 176 -11.74 -3.38 21.97
CA PRO A 176 -12.98 -2.73 22.41
C PRO A 176 -13.46 -1.59 21.52
N ASN A 177 -12.56 -0.95 20.77
CA ASN A 177 -12.86 0.16 19.85
C ASN A 177 -12.01 0.03 18.59
N PRO A 178 -12.31 -0.92 17.69
CA PRO A 178 -11.48 -1.16 16.51
C PRO A 178 -11.63 -0.03 15.49
N LEU A 179 -10.55 0.33 14.80
CA LEU A 179 -10.52 1.40 13.80
C LEU A 179 -11.59 1.23 12.72
N LYS A 180 -11.84 0.02 12.29
CA LYS A 180 -12.89 -0.30 11.32
C LYS A 180 -14.28 0.11 11.84
N GLN A 181 -14.61 -0.24 13.07
CA GLN A 181 -15.89 0.13 13.68
C GLN A 181 -15.99 1.65 13.88
N GLN A 182 -14.90 2.33 14.22
CA GLN A 182 -14.88 3.78 14.31
C GLN A 182 -15.17 4.43 12.96
N LEU A 183 -14.61 3.88 11.87
CA LEU A 183 -14.86 4.36 10.52
C LEU A 183 -16.33 4.12 10.11
N GLU A 184 -16.86 2.93 10.31
CA GLU A 184 -18.26 2.59 10.03
C GLU A 184 -19.21 3.48 10.81
N ASN A 185 -18.96 3.70 12.09
CA ASN A 185 -19.76 4.60 12.93
C ASN A 185 -19.71 6.05 12.44
N HIS A 186 -18.56 6.52 11.95
CA HIS A 186 -18.43 7.86 11.41
C HIS A 186 -19.17 8.04 10.09
N LEU A 187 -19.13 7.02 9.23
CA LEU A 187 -19.79 7.03 7.93
C LEU A 187 -21.29 6.74 8.01
N GLY A 188 -21.77 6.17 9.13
CA GLY A 188 -23.17 5.79 9.32
C GLY A 188 -23.59 4.50 8.61
N GLU A 189 -22.66 3.79 7.99
CA GLU A 189 -22.93 2.57 7.23
C GLU A 189 -21.73 1.62 7.14
N THR A 190 -22.01 0.37 6.77
CA THR A 190 -21.02 -0.67 6.42
C THR A 190 -20.79 -0.71 4.91
N GLY A 191 -19.70 -1.30 4.46
CA GLY A 191 -19.42 -1.41 3.02
C GLY A 191 -18.78 -0.17 2.42
N THR A 192 -17.86 0.38 3.10
CA THR A 192 -17.28 1.72 3.00
C THR A 192 -16.51 2.03 1.71
N GLY A 193 -16.14 1.04 0.88
CA GLY A 193 -15.24 1.28 -0.26
C GLY A 193 -15.77 2.27 -1.30
N ILE A 194 -17.06 2.18 -1.67
CA ILE A 194 -17.67 3.11 -2.65
C ILE A 194 -17.75 4.50 -2.03
N LEU A 195 -18.29 4.61 -0.81
CA LEU A 195 -18.43 5.89 -0.12
C LEU A 195 -17.07 6.58 0.11
N LEU A 196 -16.02 5.81 0.40
CA LEU A 196 -14.67 6.36 0.52
C LEU A 196 -14.15 6.88 -0.81
N ASN A 197 -14.43 6.19 -1.92
CA ASN A 197 -14.09 6.66 -3.25
C ASN A 197 -14.77 8.00 -3.56
N ASP A 198 -16.06 8.12 -3.28
CA ASP A 198 -16.82 9.37 -3.48
C ASP A 198 -16.24 10.51 -2.65
N LYS A 199 -15.84 10.24 -1.41
CA LYS A 199 -15.20 11.23 -0.53
C LYS A 199 -13.80 11.64 -0.97
N ILE A 200 -13.04 10.73 -1.59
CA ILE A 200 -11.75 11.05 -2.20
C ILE A 200 -11.97 11.95 -3.42
N ASP A 201 -12.92 11.59 -4.28
CA ASP A 201 -13.25 12.37 -5.48
C ASP A 201 -13.79 13.76 -5.13
N ALA A 202 -14.56 13.88 -4.05
CA ALA A 202 -15.04 15.16 -3.52
C ALA A 202 -13.95 15.98 -2.80
N GLY A 203 -12.74 15.43 -2.61
CA GLY A 203 -11.66 16.09 -1.88
C GLY A 203 -11.84 16.16 -0.36
N GLU A 204 -12.82 15.46 0.20
CA GLU A 204 -13.00 15.34 1.64
C GLU A 204 -11.88 14.52 2.28
N ILE A 205 -11.37 13.52 1.56
CA ILE A 205 -10.20 12.74 1.94
C ILE A 205 -9.04 13.13 1.03
N ASP A 206 -8.12 13.92 1.56
CA ASP A 206 -6.94 14.40 0.85
C ASP A 206 -5.66 14.08 1.67
N ILE A 207 -4.89 13.12 1.20
CA ILE A 207 -3.66 12.71 1.89
C ILE A 207 -2.57 13.77 1.88
N ASP A 208 -2.64 14.78 1.01
CA ASP A 208 -1.73 15.92 1.04
C ASP A 208 -1.90 16.75 2.31
N ARG A 209 -3.10 16.81 2.86
CA ARG A 209 -3.42 17.54 4.08
C ARG A 209 -2.98 16.83 5.36
N ILE A 210 -2.71 15.54 5.29
CA ILE A 210 -2.21 14.76 6.44
C ILE A 210 -0.71 14.99 6.59
N LYS A 211 -0.29 15.66 7.66
CA LYS A 211 1.12 16.06 7.88
C LYS A 211 1.81 15.32 9.03
N ASP A 212 1.06 14.89 10.03
CA ASP A 212 1.56 14.33 11.29
C ASP A 212 1.28 12.82 11.43
N MET A 213 1.42 12.04 10.35
CA MET A 213 1.20 10.60 10.34
C MET A 213 2.43 9.89 9.77
N PRO A 214 3.29 9.32 10.63
CA PRO A 214 4.58 8.75 10.23
C PRO A 214 4.50 7.71 9.11
N SER A 215 3.58 6.75 9.18
CA SER A 215 3.46 5.70 8.14
C SER A 215 3.06 6.27 6.78
N LEU A 216 2.14 7.22 6.75
CA LEU A 216 1.74 7.90 5.52
C LEU A 216 2.86 8.80 4.98
N THR A 217 3.58 9.47 5.87
CA THR A 217 4.72 10.33 5.50
C THR A 217 5.81 9.49 4.80
N ALA A 218 6.16 8.34 5.36
CA ALA A 218 7.14 7.44 4.76
C ALA A 218 6.68 6.90 3.38
N PHE A 219 5.40 6.56 3.25
CA PHE A 219 4.83 6.17 1.96
C PHE A 219 4.95 7.30 0.92
N LYS A 220 4.51 8.52 1.27
CA LYS A 220 4.56 9.70 0.39
C LYS A 220 5.98 10.02 -0.04
N GLN A 221 6.91 10.05 0.92
CA GLN A 221 8.32 10.30 0.64
C GLN A 221 8.89 9.28 -0.34
N ARG A 222 8.66 7.99 -0.10
CA ARG A 222 9.16 6.94 -0.99
C ARG A 222 8.56 7.03 -2.40
N LEU A 223 7.28 7.33 -2.51
CA LEU A 223 6.63 7.51 -3.82
C LEU A 223 7.20 8.72 -4.56
N ASP A 224 7.45 9.83 -3.86
CA ASP A 224 8.06 11.04 -4.44
C ASP A 224 9.50 10.78 -4.92
N GLU A 225 10.30 10.02 -4.15
CA GLU A 225 11.65 9.60 -4.57
C GLU A 225 11.61 8.80 -5.89
N VAL A 226 10.66 7.86 -5.99
CA VAL A 226 10.47 7.04 -7.19
C VAL A 226 10.04 7.90 -8.37
N LEU A 227 9.08 8.79 -8.19
CA LEU A 227 8.61 9.68 -9.26
C LEU A 227 9.71 10.62 -9.76
N ALA A 228 10.49 11.20 -8.85
CA ALA A 228 11.63 12.05 -9.20
C ALA A 228 12.71 11.28 -10.02
N GLY A 229 12.96 10.02 -9.66
CA GLY A 229 13.90 9.15 -10.40
C GLY A 229 13.42 8.73 -11.79
N LEU A 230 12.10 8.73 -12.04
CA LEU A 230 11.51 8.38 -13.33
C LEU A 230 11.33 9.58 -14.27
N SER A 231 11.49 10.80 -13.76
CA SER A 231 11.35 12.05 -14.53
C SER A 231 12.67 12.55 -15.12
N GLN A 232 13.77 11.84 -14.84
CA GLN A 232 15.10 12.13 -15.40
C GLN A 232 15.37 11.28 -16.64
#